data_ffb6928cd3a76feca833641b0a1135f7
#
_entry.id   ffb6928cd3a76feca833641b0a1135f7
#
_cell.length_a   1.000
_cell.length_b   1.000
_cell.length_c   1.000
_cell.angle_alpha   90.00
_cell.angle_beta   90.00
_cell.angle_gamma   90.00
#
_symmetry.space_group_name_H-M   'P 1'
#
loop_
_entity.id
_entity.type
_entity.pdbx_description
1 polymer ?
#
loop_
_entity_poly.entity_id
_entity_poly.type
_entity_poly.pdbx_seq_one_letter_code
_entity_poly.pdbx_strand_id
1 'polypeptide(L)'
;MRKLPRQARHRVLEITLDMSSTMHAIARECFPNAEQVIDRFHVQKLACDALQELRIEHRWEAINEETNEMENARLEGRKYRARKFRNGETRKEILFRSRLLLFKDPAAWNVKQRKRASVLFELYPDIQKAFALVQRLRRIYSSCKSVAGARLKLALWYNQVNEAGFHSFNSVAASVFAHWNRILNFSTTGVPTLPPSLLTPSSRP
;
A
#
# COMPACT_ATOMS: atom_id res chain seq x y z
N MET A 1 -23.97 -18.34 -2.43
CA MET A 1 -23.30 -18.99 -3.56
C MET A 1 -23.99 -20.29 -3.99
N ARG A 2 -24.47 -21.15 -3.09
CA ARG A 2 -25.21 -22.40 -3.45
C ARG A 2 -26.55 -22.20 -4.19
N LYS A 3 -27.08 -20.98 -4.25
CA LYS A 3 -28.31 -20.67 -5.01
C LYS A 3 -28.13 -20.73 -6.55
N LEU A 4 -26.90 -20.73 -7.06
CA LEU A 4 -26.63 -20.89 -8.48
C LEU A 4 -26.70 -22.37 -8.88
N PRO A 5 -27.32 -22.72 -10.03
CA PRO A 5 -27.36 -24.08 -10.56
C PRO A 5 -25.94 -24.67 -10.70
N ARG A 6 -25.81 -25.97 -10.48
CA ARG A 6 -24.49 -26.66 -10.54
C ARG A 6 -23.80 -26.44 -11.90
N GLN A 7 -24.55 -26.53 -13.00
CA GLN A 7 -24.01 -26.32 -14.35
C GLN A 7 -23.42 -24.90 -14.52
N ALA A 8 -24.10 -23.86 -14.00
CA ALA A 8 -23.61 -22.49 -14.05
C ALA A 8 -22.29 -22.34 -13.24
N ARG A 9 -22.21 -22.97 -12.07
CA ARG A 9 -21.01 -22.94 -11.24
C ARG A 9 -19.81 -23.62 -11.90
N HIS A 10 -20.02 -24.72 -12.62
CA HIS A 10 -18.97 -25.43 -13.35
C HIS A 10 -18.48 -24.69 -14.60
N ARG A 11 -19.21 -23.69 -15.10
CA ARG A 11 -18.81 -22.84 -16.23
C ARG A 11 -17.95 -21.67 -15.83
N VAL A 12 -17.85 -21.37 -14.54
CA VAL A 12 -16.98 -20.27 -14.06
C VAL A 12 -15.53 -20.71 -14.23
N LEU A 13 -14.76 -19.97 -15.01
CA LEU A 13 -13.36 -20.24 -15.32
C LEU A 13 -12.40 -19.51 -14.39
N GLU A 14 -12.85 -18.37 -13.84
CA GLU A 14 -12.05 -17.55 -12.94
C GLU A 14 -12.90 -16.97 -11.83
N ILE A 15 -12.29 -16.83 -10.65
CA ILE A 15 -12.88 -16.14 -9.52
C ILE A 15 -11.83 -15.27 -8.81
N THR A 16 -12.09 -13.98 -8.74
CA THR A 16 -11.23 -13.04 -8.03
C THR A 16 -11.67 -12.92 -6.58
N LEU A 17 -10.73 -13.08 -5.66
CA LEU A 17 -10.97 -13.13 -4.21
C LEU A 17 -9.97 -12.23 -3.47
N ASP A 18 -10.33 -11.89 -2.23
CA ASP A 18 -9.36 -11.37 -1.26
C ASP A 18 -8.44 -12.51 -0.75
N MET A 19 -7.58 -12.20 0.21
CA MET A 19 -6.64 -13.18 0.78
C MET A 19 -7.25 -14.02 1.93
N SER A 20 -8.59 -14.01 2.09
CA SER A 20 -9.27 -14.79 3.12
C SER A 20 -9.25 -16.30 2.80
N SER A 21 -8.65 -17.09 3.68
CA SER A 21 -8.61 -18.54 3.56
C SER A 21 -10.00 -19.18 3.48
N THR A 22 -10.97 -18.65 4.23
CA THR A 22 -12.37 -19.08 4.23
C THR A 22 -13.01 -18.88 2.86
N MET A 23 -12.80 -17.69 2.24
CA MET A 23 -13.35 -17.41 0.90
C MET A 23 -12.72 -18.31 -0.16
N HIS A 24 -11.44 -18.63 -0.05
CA HIS A 24 -10.76 -19.59 -0.93
C HIS A 24 -11.31 -21.00 -0.80
N ALA A 25 -11.62 -21.47 0.42
CA ALA A 25 -12.23 -22.78 0.65
C ALA A 25 -13.64 -22.86 0.04
N ILE A 26 -14.47 -21.84 0.29
CA ILE A 26 -15.83 -21.73 -0.30
C ILE A 26 -15.77 -21.69 -1.83
N ALA A 27 -14.86 -20.92 -2.41
CA ALA A 27 -14.72 -20.82 -3.85
C ALA A 27 -14.33 -22.16 -4.47
N ARG A 28 -13.41 -22.92 -3.87
CA ARG A 28 -13.02 -24.25 -4.33
C ARG A 28 -14.18 -25.25 -4.30
N GLU A 29 -14.98 -25.22 -3.24
CA GLU A 29 -16.17 -26.09 -3.11
C GLU A 29 -17.27 -25.69 -4.10
N CYS A 30 -17.53 -24.41 -4.26
CA CYS A 30 -18.64 -23.92 -5.07
C CYS A 30 -18.34 -23.86 -6.58
N PHE A 31 -17.08 -23.63 -6.96
CA PHE A 31 -16.63 -23.39 -8.34
C PHE A 31 -15.40 -24.24 -8.65
N PRO A 32 -15.55 -25.57 -8.77
CA PRO A 32 -14.41 -26.50 -8.84
C PRO A 32 -13.52 -26.32 -10.07
N ASN A 33 -14.04 -25.73 -11.16
CA ASN A 33 -13.29 -25.50 -12.39
C ASN A 33 -12.70 -24.08 -12.47
N ALA A 34 -12.96 -23.23 -11.48
CA ALA A 34 -12.51 -21.84 -11.51
C ALA A 34 -11.08 -21.71 -11.00
N GLU A 35 -10.25 -21.02 -11.77
CA GLU A 35 -8.95 -20.54 -11.31
C GLU A 35 -9.16 -19.41 -10.29
N GLN A 36 -8.47 -19.51 -9.14
CA GLN A 36 -8.55 -18.50 -8.09
C GLN A 36 -7.46 -17.46 -8.30
N VAL A 37 -7.86 -16.21 -8.42
CA VAL A 37 -6.99 -15.04 -8.56
C VAL A 37 -7.12 -14.17 -7.32
N ILE A 38 -6.00 -13.74 -6.77
CA ILE A 38 -6.02 -12.73 -5.69
C ILE A 38 -6.29 -11.37 -6.30
N ASP A 39 -7.25 -10.66 -5.71
CA ASP A 39 -7.48 -9.27 -6.07
C ASP A 39 -6.24 -8.43 -5.73
N ARG A 40 -5.61 -7.91 -6.78
CA ARG A 40 -4.43 -7.04 -6.69
C ARG A 40 -4.64 -5.84 -5.76
N PHE A 41 -5.89 -5.37 -5.65
CA PHE A 41 -6.23 -4.26 -4.80
C PHE A 41 -5.93 -4.56 -3.33
N HIS A 42 -6.24 -5.77 -2.86
CA HIS A 42 -5.97 -6.19 -1.48
C HIS A 42 -4.48 -6.26 -1.18
N VAL A 43 -3.67 -6.76 -2.12
CA VAL A 43 -2.20 -6.79 -1.96
C VAL A 43 -1.61 -5.38 -1.95
N GLN A 44 -2.07 -4.51 -2.86
CA GLN A 44 -1.63 -3.11 -2.89
C GLN A 44 -2.06 -2.35 -1.63
N LYS A 45 -3.28 -2.62 -1.13
CA LYS A 45 -3.77 -2.02 0.11
C LYS A 45 -2.88 -2.39 1.28
N LEU A 46 -2.52 -3.67 1.46
CA LEU A 46 -1.60 -4.08 2.53
C LEU A 46 -0.27 -3.33 2.48
N ALA A 47 0.35 -3.22 1.29
CA ALA A 47 1.60 -2.49 1.14
C ALA A 47 1.44 -0.98 1.43
N CYS A 48 0.30 -0.39 1.05
CA CYS A 48 -0.01 0.99 1.39
C CYS A 48 -0.24 1.16 2.91
N ASP A 49 -0.92 0.23 3.56
CA ASP A 49 -1.19 0.28 5.00
C ASP A 49 0.14 0.18 5.78
N ALA A 50 1.07 -0.70 5.37
CA ALA A 50 2.41 -0.79 5.96
C ALA A 50 3.21 0.52 5.82
N LEU A 51 3.14 1.18 4.67
CA LEU A 51 3.73 2.51 4.47
C LEU A 51 3.08 3.57 5.37
N GLN A 52 1.75 3.49 5.58
CA GLN A 52 1.07 4.42 6.48
C GLN A 52 1.44 4.18 7.95
N GLU A 53 1.67 2.94 8.35
CA GLU A 53 2.16 2.60 9.69
C GLU A 53 3.48 3.29 9.97
N LEU A 54 4.48 3.12 9.08
CA LEU A 54 5.77 3.81 9.19
C LEU A 54 5.62 5.35 9.26
N ARG A 55 4.75 5.94 8.43
CA ARG A 55 4.47 7.39 8.49
C ARG A 55 3.83 7.80 9.83
N ILE A 56 2.98 6.94 10.41
CA ILE A 56 2.31 7.21 11.68
C ILE A 56 3.33 7.16 12.82
N GLU A 57 4.27 6.23 12.82
CA GLU A 57 5.36 6.16 13.79
C GLU A 57 6.13 7.49 13.82
N HIS A 58 6.65 7.94 12.68
CA HIS A 58 7.34 9.23 12.59
C HIS A 58 6.46 10.43 12.98
N ARG A 59 5.15 10.34 12.74
CA ARG A 59 4.25 11.40 13.17
C ARG A 59 4.14 11.48 14.69
N TRP A 60 4.10 10.33 15.38
CA TRP A 60 4.08 10.32 16.84
C TRP A 60 5.41 10.83 17.42
N GLU A 61 6.52 10.44 16.84
CA GLU A 61 7.85 10.99 17.21
C GLU A 61 7.87 12.51 17.07
N ALA A 62 7.43 13.05 15.93
CA ALA A 62 7.39 14.49 15.69
C ALA A 62 6.43 15.24 16.64
N ILE A 63 5.34 14.61 17.09
CA ILE A 63 4.42 15.18 18.08
C ILE A 63 5.09 15.23 19.45
N ASN A 64 5.75 14.14 19.85
CA ASN A 64 6.44 14.05 21.12
C ASN A 64 7.60 15.04 21.22
N GLU A 65 8.42 15.16 20.15
CA GLU A 65 9.49 16.15 20.05
C GLU A 65 8.93 17.58 20.19
N GLU A 66 7.87 17.91 19.44
CA GLU A 66 7.25 19.23 19.52
C GLU A 66 6.71 19.53 20.93
N THR A 67 6.10 18.55 21.59
CA THR A 67 5.60 18.70 22.96
C THR A 67 6.73 18.98 23.93
N ASN A 68 7.84 18.23 23.85
CA ASN A 68 9.02 18.45 24.68
C ASN A 68 9.66 19.82 24.44
N GLU A 69 9.77 20.25 23.15
CA GLU A 69 10.28 21.57 22.82
C GLU A 69 9.41 22.71 23.37
N MET A 70 8.06 22.51 23.36
CA MET A 70 7.12 23.48 23.92
C MET A 70 7.27 23.59 25.45
N GLU A 71 7.43 22.45 26.14
CA GLU A 71 7.63 22.43 27.60
C GLU A 71 8.96 23.07 27.99
N ASN A 72 10.04 22.73 27.30
CA ASN A 72 11.33 23.35 27.52
C ASN A 72 11.28 24.88 27.30
N ALA A 73 10.65 25.33 26.23
CA ALA A 73 10.47 26.75 25.98
C ALA A 73 9.69 27.45 27.09
N ARG A 74 8.67 26.78 27.66
CA ARG A 74 7.90 27.30 28.80
C ARG A 74 8.75 27.43 30.05
N LEU A 75 9.57 26.41 30.35
CA LEU A 75 10.48 26.43 31.51
C LEU A 75 11.53 27.55 31.39
N GLU A 76 11.99 27.80 30.18
CA GLU A 76 12.95 28.89 29.88
C GLU A 76 12.31 30.27 29.75
N GLY A 77 10.98 30.39 29.91
CA GLY A 77 10.26 31.66 29.78
C GLY A 77 10.23 32.24 28.36
N ARG A 78 10.54 31.45 27.35
CA ARG A 78 10.52 31.86 25.93
C ARG A 78 9.27 31.37 25.20
N LYS A 79 8.87 32.10 24.17
CA LYS A 79 7.75 31.69 23.31
C LYS A 79 8.20 30.62 22.31
N TYR A 80 7.55 29.46 22.34
CA TYR A 80 7.77 28.40 21.35
C TYR A 80 7.34 28.86 19.94
N ARG A 81 8.16 28.51 18.92
CA ARG A 81 7.82 28.70 17.51
C ARG A 81 8.25 27.46 16.73
N ALA A 82 7.28 26.74 16.16
CA ALA A 82 7.57 25.56 15.35
C ALA A 82 8.41 25.92 14.12
N ARG A 83 9.46 25.14 13.87
CA ARG A 83 10.30 25.27 12.66
C ARG A 83 9.49 24.92 11.42
N LYS A 84 9.48 25.83 10.43
CA LYS A 84 8.90 25.61 9.11
C LYS A 84 9.97 25.26 8.10
N PHE A 85 9.65 24.31 7.20
CA PHE A 85 10.50 23.92 6.08
C PHE A 85 10.23 24.77 4.84
N ARG A 86 11.01 24.55 3.76
CA ARG A 86 10.93 25.34 2.51
C ARG A 86 9.56 25.33 1.82
N ASN A 87 8.68 24.38 2.15
CA ASN A 87 7.30 24.34 1.67
C ASN A 87 6.31 25.09 2.59
N GLY A 88 6.79 25.75 3.65
CA GLY A 88 6.00 26.50 4.61
C GLY A 88 5.29 25.66 5.69
N GLU A 89 5.50 24.34 5.71
CA GLU A 89 4.88 23.42 6.66
C GLU A 89 5.86 23.01 7.77
N THR A 90 5.33 22.69 8.96
CA THR A 90 6.08 22.09 10.05
C THR A 90 6.23 20.57 9.82
N ARG A 91 7.15 19.91 10.56
CA ARG A 91 7.36 18.46 10.51
C ARG A 91 6.03 17.69 10.71
N LYS A 92 5.28 18.03 11.74
CA LYS A 92 3.98 17.43 12.06
C LYS A 92 2.95 17.62 10.93
N GLU A 93 2.90 18.81 10.33
CA GLU A 93 1.99 19.10 9.20
C GLU A 93 2.35 18.32 7.94
N ILE A 94 3.65 18.19 7.61
CA ILE A 94 4.14 17.40 6.47
C ILE A 94 3.69 15.95 6.62
N LEU A 95 3.94 15.33 7.77
CA LEU A 95 3.56 13.94 8.04
C LEU A 95 2.04 13.74 8.02
N PHE A 96 1.27 14.67 8.59
CA PHE A 96 -0.19 14.60 8.58
C PHE A 96 -0.76 14.69 7.16
N ARG A 97 -0.35 15.73 6.42
CA ARG A 97 -0.88 16.02 5.07
C ARG A 97 -0.35 15.07 3.99
N SER A 98 0.68 14.28 4.29
CA SER A 98 1.21 13.27 3.37
C SER A 98 0.39 11.99 3.31
N ARG A 99 -0.58 11.76 4.20
CA ARG A 99 -1.41 10.57 4.22
C ARG A 99 -1.95 10.20 2.83
N LEU A 100 -2.72 11.10 2.21
CA LEU A 100 -3.35 10.86 0.91
C LEU A 100 -2.35 10.92 -0.26
N LEU A 101 -1.28 11.68 -0.12
CA LEU A 101 -0.21 11.79 -1.09
C LEU A 101 0.48 10.43 -1.32
N LEU A 102 0.75 9.69 -0.25
CA LEU A 102 1.45 8.42 -0.29
C LEU A 102 0.61 7.27 -0.89
N PHE A 103 -0.71 7.43 -0.97
CA PHE A 103 -1.57 6.50 -1.71
C PHE A 103 -1.57 6.74 -3.23
N LYS A 104 -1.15 7.90 -3.69
CA LYS A 104 -1.22 8.29 -5.11
C LYS A 104 0.01 7.84 -5.88
N ASP A 105 -0.18 7.69 -7.19
CA ASP A 105 0.95 7.66 -8.12
C ASP A 105 1.60 9.04 -8.18
N PRO A 106 2.96 9.14 -8.20
CA PRO A 106 3.66 10.42 -8.34
C PRO A 106 3.23 11.25 -9.56
N ALA A 107 2.84 10.60 -10.65
CA ALA A 107 2.34 11.27 -11.84
C ALA A 107 1.05 12.06 -11.58
N ALA A 108 0.22 11.61 -10.63
CA ALA A 108 -1.03 12.25 -10.25
C ALA A 108 -0.87 13.34 -9.17
N TRP A 109 0.37 13.65 -8.75
CA TRP A 109 0.59 14.71 -7.77
C TRP A 109 0.50 16.10 -8.40
N ASN A 110 -0.22 16.99 -7.71
CA ASN A 110 -0.20 18.41 -8.04
C ASN A 110 1.10 19.08 -7.54
N VAL A 111 1.32 20.35 -7.90
CA VAL A 111 2.54 21.10 -7.55
C VAL A 111 2.77 21.17 -6.04
N LYS A 112 1.73 21.40 -5.24
CA LYS A 112 1.85 21.43 -3.76
C LYS A 112 2.23 20.06 -3.19
N GLN A 113 1.66 18.99 -3.74
CA GLN A 113 1.98 17.61 -3.34
C GLN A 113 3.42 17.24 -3.68
N ARG A 114 3.93 17.61 -4.86
CA ARG A 114 5.33 17.37 -5.25
C ARG A 114 6.31 18.10 -4.32
N LYS A 115 6.03 19.36 -4.01
CA LYS A 115 6.85 20.13 -3.05
C LYS A 115 6.87 19.48 -1.67
N ARG A 116 5.71 19.02 -1.18
CA ARG A 116 5.60 18.30 0.11
C ARG A 116 6.35 16.97 0.08
N ALA A 117 6.18 16.16 -0.98
CA ALA A 117 6.88 14.89 -1.15
C ALA A 117 8.39 15.07 -1.14
N SER A 118 8.91 16.10 -1.82
CA SER A 118 10.35 16.40 -1.82
C SER A 118 10.89 16.69 -0.42
N VAL A 119 10.17 17.46 0.39
CA VAL A 119 10.58 17.74 1.77
C VAL A 119 10.41 16.51 2.66
N LEU A 120 9.30 15.77 2.51
CA LEU A 120 9.05 14.54 3.26
C LEU A 120 10.17 13.52 3.05
N PHE A 121 10.56 13.26 1.81
CA PHE A 121 11.57 12.25 1.48
C PHE A 121 12.99 12.67 1.85
N GLU A 122 13.25 13.96 1.90
CA GLU A 122 14.52 14.49 2.43
C GLU A 122 14.62 14.28 3.95
N LEU A 123 13.53 14.49 4.67
CA LEU A 123 13.47 14.32 6.12
C LEU A 123 13.38 12.85 6.54
N TYR A 124 12.74 12.03 5.74
CA TYR A 124 12.43 10.61 6.02
C TYR A 124 12.78 9.72 4.83
N PRO A 125 14.07 9.39 4.65
CA PRO A 125 14.51 8.53 3.54
C PRO A 125 13.94 7.11 3.60
N ASP A 126 13.58 6.63 4.77
CA ASP A 126 12.90 5.36 5.01
C ASP A 126 11.47 5.37 4.44
N ILE A 127 10.70 6.44 4.66
CA ILE A 127 9.39 6.64 4.01
C ILE A 127 9.55 6.64 2.47
N GLN A 128 10.63 7.27 1.94
CA GLN A 128 10.92 7.23 0.51
C GLN A 128 11.16 5.81 0.00
N LYS A 129 11.97 5.03 0.73
CA LYS A 129 12.26 3.62 0.39
C LYS A 129 10.98 2.78 0.43
N ALA A 130 10.19 2.90 1.49
CA ALA A 130 8.92 2.19 1.64
C ALA A 130 7.92 2.59 0.53
N PHE A 131 7.84 3.87 0.19
CA PHE A 131 7.02 4.37 -0.92
C PHE A 131 7.47 3.78 -2.27
N ALA A 132 8.78 3.68 -2.51
CA ALA A 132 9.32 3.07 -3.72
C ALA A 132 8.92 1.58 -3.84
N LEU A 133 8.90 0.83 -2.73
CA LEU A 133 8.41 -0.56 -2.69
C LEU A 133 6.93 -0.65 -3.09
N VAL A 134 6.08 0.22 -2.54
CA VAL A 134 4.65 0.29 -2.90
C VAL A 134 4.47 0.60 -4.39
N GLN A 135 5.20 1.59 -4.93
CA GLN A 135 5.10 1.96 -6.34
C GLN A 135 5.64 0.84 -7.27
N ARG A 136 6.67 0.11 -6.84
CA ARG A 136 7.19 -1.04 -7.60
C ARG A 136 6.17 -2.18 -7.65
N LEU A 137 5.52 -2.51 -6.55
CA LEU A 137 4.45 -3.50 -6.52
C LEU A 137 3.30 -3.12 -7.47
N ARG A 138 2.87 -1.85 -7.45
CA ARG A 138 1.86 -1.32 -8.37
C ARG A 138 2.25 -1.50 -9.83
N ARG A 139 3.51 -1.20 -10.18
CA ARG A 139 4.04 -1.38 -11.55
C ARG A 139 4.09 -2.84 -11.98
N ILE A 140 4.35 -3.79 -11.08
CA ILE A 140 4.30 -5.23 -11.41
C ILE A 140 2.92 -5.58 -11.95
N TYR A 141 1.86 -5.18 -11.25
CA TYR A 141 0.49 -5.46 -11.66
C TYR A 141 0.05 -4.73 -12.94
N SER A 142 0.58 -3.55 -13.22
CA SER A 142 0.16 -2.76 -14.39
C SER A 142 0.97 -3.05 -15.66
N SER A 143 2.19 -3.56 -15.55
CA SER A 143 3.11 -3.67 -16.70
C SER A 143 3.47 -5.10 -17.10
N CYS A 144 3.19 -6.11 -16.25
CA CYS A 144 3.52 -7.50 -16.58
C CYS A 144 2.46 -8.13 -17.47
N LYS A 145 2.88 -8.62 -18.63
CA LYS A 145 2.04 -9.31 -19.62
C LYS A 145 2.27 -10.83 -19.65
N SER A 146 3.18 -11.36 -18.85
CA SER A 146 3.49 -12.79 -18.79
C SER A 146 3.72 -13.24 -17.35
N VAL A 147 3.32 -14.46 -17.04
CA VAL A 147 3.52 -15.09 -15.73
C VAL A 147 4.99 -15.15 -15.34
N ALA A 148 5.87 -15.51 -16.26
CA ALA A 148 7.31 -15.61 -16.01
C ALA A 148 7.89 -14.22 -15.63
N GLY A 149 7.53 -13.17 -16.37
CA GLY A 149 7.96 -11.81 -16.07
C GLY A 149 7.40 -11.29 -14.75
N ALA A 150 6.13 -11.58 -14.45
CA ALA A 150 5.50 -11.22 -13.18
C ALA A 150 6.18 -11.94 -12.01
N ARG A 151 6.46 -13.25 -12.15
CA ARG A 151 7.15 -14.07 -11.15
C ARG A 151 8.53 -13.51 -10.80
N LEU A 152 9.35 -13.21 -11.81
CA LEU A 152 10.68 -12.65 -11.60
C LEU A 152 10.62 -11.29 -10.88
N LYS A 153 9.77 -10.38 -11.37
CA LYS A 153 9.66 -9.05 -10.77
C LYS A 153 9.09 -9.08 -9.36
N LEU A 154 8.15 -9.99 -9.07
CA LEU A 154 7.60 -10.18 -7.73
C LEU A 154 8.65 -10.76 -6.77
N ALA A 155 9.50 -11.70 -7.24
CA ALA A 155 10.60 -12.26 -6.45
C ALA A 155 11.64 -11.18 -6.11
N LEU A 156 12.02 -10.36 -7.08
CA LEU A 156 12.93 -9.24 -6.85
C LEU A 156 12.33 -8.21 -5.87
N TRP A 157 11.03 -7.94 -5.98
CA TRP A 157 10.33 -7.06 -5.05
C TRP A 157 10.32 -7.66 -3.63
N TYR A 158 10.04 -8.94 -3.49
CA TYR A 158 10.04 -9.64 -2.21
C TYR A 158 11.40 -9.56 -1.51
N ASN A 159 12.49 -9.81 -2.24
CA ASN A 159 13.85 -9.69 -1.71
C ASN A 159 14.13 -8.26 -1.23
N GLN A 160 13.72 -7.24 -2.00
CA GLN A 160 13.89 -5.85 -1.59
C GLN A 160 13.09 -5.47 -0.35
N VAL A 161 11.90 -6.04 -0.14
CA VAL A 161 11.14 -5.86 1.09
C VAL A 161 11.92 -6.43 2.27
N ASN A 162 12.47 -7.64 2.12
CA ASN A 162 13.28 -8.28 3.18
C ASN A 162 14.57 -7.48 3.46
N GLU A 163 15.28 -7.03 2.43
CA GLU A 163 16.50 -6.21 2.56
C GLU A 163 16.23 -4.85 3.20
N ALA A 164 15.06 -4.27 2.96
CA ALA A 164 14.68 -3.00 3.56
C ALA A 164 14.43 -3.09 5.07
N GLY A 165 14.06 -4.28 5.59
CA GLY A 165 13.94 -4.57 7.01
C GLY A 165 12.83 -3.82 7.75
N PHE A 166 11.84 -3.26 7.04
CA PHE A 166 10.73 -2.53 7.67
C PHE A 166 9.79 -3.50 8.39
N HIS A 167 9.64 -3.35 9.70
CA HIS A 167 8.75 -4.18 10.52
C HIS A 167 7.31 -4.20 9.98
N SER A 168 6.79 -3.03 9.59
CA SER A 168 5.44 -2.88 9.03
C SER A 168 5.23 -3.67 7.74
N PHE A 169 6.29 -3.99 6.97
CA PHE A 169 6.21 -4.78 5.75
C PHE A 169 6.28 -6.30 5.96
N ASN A 170 6.56 -6.79 7.17
CA ASN A 170 6.65 -8.23 7.43
C ASN A 170 5.35 -8.97 7.15
N SER A 171 4.21 -8.39 7.52
CA SER A 171 2.88 -8.95 7.23
C SER A 171 2.57 -8.97 5.74
N VAL A 172 3.04 -7.95 5.00
CA VAL A 172 2.89 -7.89 3.54
C VAL A 172 3.70 -8.99 2.87
N ALA A 173 4.98 -9.15 3.26
CA ALA A 173 5.85 -10.19 2.74
C ALA A 173 5.28 -11.59 3.02
N ALA A 174 4.84 -11.85 4.24
CA ALA A 174 4.21 -13.12 4.62
C ALA A 174 2.95 -13.40 3.80
N SER A 175 2.08 -12.40 3.61
CA SER A 175 0.85 -12.54 2.82
C SER A 175 1.15 -12.80 1.34
N VAL A 176 2.12 -12.09 0.75
CA VAL A 176 2.55 -12.31 -0.63
C VAL A 176 3.14 -13.72 -0.81
N PHE A 177 3.95 -14.18 0.13
CA PHE A 177 4.51 -15.52 0.09
C PHE A 177 3.44 -16.61 0.19
N ALA A 178 2.51 -16.49 1.14
CA ALA A 178 1.42 -17.46 1.35
C ALA A 178 0.48 -17.57 0.14
N HIS A 179 0.32 -16.50 -0.62
CA HIS A 179 -0.60 -16.44 -1.77
C HIS A 179 0.11 -16.35 -3.12
N TRP A 180 1.40 -16.65 -3.19
CA TRP A 180 2.28 -16.44 -4.34
C TRP A 180 1.69 -16.85 -5.69
N ASN A 181 1.26 -18.13 -5.81
CA ASN A 181 0.73 -18.63 -7.07
C ASN A 181 -0.58 -17.95 -7.47
N ARG A 182 -1.50 -17.72 -6.51
CA ARG A 182 -2.77 -17.05 -6.78
C ARG A 182 -2.60 -15.57 -7.14
N ILE A 183 -1.58 -14.92 -6.59
CA ILE A 183 -1.19 -13.56 -6.98
C ILE A 183 -0.71 -13.55 -8.43
N LEU A 184 0.06 -14.54 -8.86
CA LEU A 184 0.59 -14.60 -10.23
C LEU A 184 -0.49 -14.91 -11.29
N ASN A 185 -1.62 -15.49 -10.90
CA ASN A 185 -2.71 -15.81 -11.82
C ASN A 185 -3.33 -14.57 -12.50
N PHE A 186 -3.15 -13.35 -11.95
CA PHE A 186 -3.60 -12.11 -12.60
C PHE A 186 -3.05 -11.92 -14.02
N SER A 187 -1.90 -12.50 -14.32
CA SER A 187 -1.22 -12.35 -15.62
C SER A 187 -1.65 -13.38 -16.66
N THR A 188 -2.40 -14.42 -16.27
CA THR A 188 -2.93 -15.46 -17.18
C THR A 188 -4.28 -15.10 -17.74
N THR A 189 -5.10 -14.39 -17.00
CA THR A 189 -6.54 -14.27 -17.25
C THR A 189 -6.94 -13.02 -18.03
N GLY A 190 -6.04 -12.04 -18.18
CA GLY A 190 -6.28 -10.85 -19.01
C GLY A 190 -7.46 -9.98 -18.57
N VAL A 191 -7.99 -10.19 -17.35
CA VAL A 191 -9.13 -9.42 -16.84
C VAL A 191 -8.76 -7.95 -16.73
N PRO A 192 -9.54 -7.04 -17.35
CA PRO A 192 -9.32 -5.61 -17.21
C PRO A 192 -9.53 -5.21 -15.76
N THR A 193 -8.45 -4.87 -15.11
CA THR A 193 -8.51 -4.38 -13.74
C THR A 193 -9.06 -2.96 -13.76
N LEU A 194 -10.12 -2.71 -13.00
CA LEU A 194 -10.71 -1.38 -12.79
C LEU A 194 -9.63 -0.34 -12.47
N PRO A 195 -9.71 0.85 -13.11
CA PRO A 195 -8.72 1.90 -12.89
C PRO A 195 -8.75 2.39 -11.45
N PRO A 196 -7.61 2.84 -10.91
CA PRO A 196 -7.49 3.30 -9.51
C PRO A 196 -8.30 4.55 -9.16
N SER A 197 -9.03 5.13 -10.10
CA SER A 197 -9.84 6.35 -9.92
C SER A 197 -11.09 6.18 -9.05
N LEU A 198 -11.48 4.96 -8.69
CA LEU A 198 -12.66 4.69 -7.84
C LEU A 198 -12.33 4.51 -6.35
N LEU A 199 -11.12 4.80 -5.93
CA LEU A 199 -10.70 4.70 -4.53
C LEU A 199 -10.86 6.05 -3.81
N THR A 200 -12.05 6.62 -3.83
CA THR A 200 -12.42 7.60 -2.81
C THR A 200 -12.80 6.83 -1.54
N PRO A 201 -12.18 7.14 -0.38
CA PRO A 201 -12.67 6.59 0.86
C PRO A 201 -14.11 7.06 1.06
N SER A 202 -15.04 6.11 1.16
CA SER A 202 -16.40 6.38 1.57
C SER A 202 -16.36 7.17 2.88
N SER A 203 -16.72 8.43 2.81
CA SER A 203 -17.06 9.22 3.96
C SER A 203 -18.36 8.62 4.53
N ARG A 204 -18.24 7.88 5.62
CA ARG A 204 -19.40 7.61 6.49
C ARG A 204 -19.54 8.77 7.47
N PRO A 205 -20.79 9.15 7.77
CA PRO A 205 -21.14 10.25 8.65
C PRO A 205 -20.67 10.03 10.08
#